data_2714d28b81b37d15e2f295a68b1dfaa5
#
_entry.id   2714d28b81b37d15e2f295a68b1dfaa5
#
_cell.length_a   1.000
_cell.length_b   1.000
_cell.length_c   1.000
_cell.angle_alpha   90.00
_cell.angle_beta   90.00
_cell.angle_gamma   90.00
#
_symmetry.space_group_name_H-M   'P 1'
#
loop_
_entity.id
_entity.type
_entity.pdbx_description
1 polymer ?
#
loop_
_entity_poly.entity_id
_entity_poly.type
_entity_poly.pdbx_seq_one_letter_code
_entity_poly.pdbx_strand_id
1 'polypeptide(L)'
;MLPRVHLPRRHAVLLTVGALVCALTATGVLAARATAHQSKCQQFAAASVKRAAMVTGSGKRVVVVGDSWSAGLGLDHPAQSWPSRLPGRVHVAGFSGSGFSEAASPCGRVSFADRAPAALKNGADLVVVEGGLNDYDRSRAEIKAGFARVVRAASAYRVVVVGPAPAPVRARAVPRIDRLLRFLSTSYGVAYVSTADLDLPYLDDRLHLTPAGHRAFGDAVADRIAAVLS
;
A
#
# COMPACT_ATOMS: atom_id res chain seq x y z
N MET A 1 42.76 39.10 21.59
CA MET A 1 42.63 39.71 20.26
C MET A 1 42.75 38.62 19.23
N LEU A 2 41.68 38.24 18.56
CA LEU A 2 41.73 37.26 17.49
C LEU A 2 42.11 37.95 16.19
N PRO A 3 43.02 37.40 15.35
CA PRO A 3 43.43 38.02 14.10
C PRO A 3 42.25 38.03 13.10
N ARG A 4 41.94 39.18 12.52
CA ARG A 4 41.01 39.31 11.38
C ARG A 4 41.71 38.77 10.13
N VAL A 5 41.25 37.63 9.64
CA VAL A 5 41.69 37.09 8.38
C VAL A 5 40.98 37.84 7.26
N HIS A 6 41.74 38.74 6.57
CA HIS A 6 41.25 39.41 5.38
C HIS A 6 41.39 38.45 4.19
N LEU A 7 40.28 37.81 3.78
CA LEU A 7 40.25 37.10 2.49
C LEU A 7 40.34 38.10 1.33
N PRO A 8 41.21 37.91 0.35
CA PRO A 8 41.27 38.77 -0.84
C PRO A 8 39.94 38.68 -1.59
N ARG A 9 39.43 39.83 -2.05
CA ARG A 9 38.12 39.99 -2.72
C ARG A 9 37.81 38.94 -3.77
N ARG A 10 38.81 38.43 -4.50
CA ARG A 10 38.65 37.37 -5.52
C ARG A 10 38.21 36.03 -4.91
N HIS A 11 38.72 35.65 -3.74
CA HIS A 11 38.31 34.41 -3.06
C HIS A 11 36.91 34.54 -2.45
N ALA A 12 36.55 35.71 -1.95
CA ALA A 12 35.20 35.98 -1.47
C ALA A 12 34.15 35.86 -2.59
N VAL A 13 34.43 36.42 -3.76
CA VAL A 13 33.55 36.31 -4.96
C VAL A 13 33.44 34.87 -5.44
N LEU A 14 34.53 34.12 -5.50
CA LEU A 14 34.50 32.70 -5.89
C LEU A 14 33.68 31.84 -4.90
N LEU A 15 33.81 32.09 -3.60
CA LEU A 15 33.03 31.37 -2.58
C LEU A 15 31.53 31.73 -2.66
N THR A 16 31.17 32.99 -2.91
CA THR A 16 29.77 33.38 -3.06
C THR A 16 29.14 32.84 -4.34
N VAL A 17 29.85 32.84 -5.46
CA VAL A 17 29.39 32.19 -6.70
C VAL A 17 29.25 30.69 -6.53
N GLY A 18 30.23 30.04 -5.89
CA GLY A 18 30.14 28.61 -5.58
C GLY A 18 28.93 28.25 -4.70
N ALA A 19 28.70 29.02 -3.65
CA ALA A 19 27.54 28.83 -2.76
C ALA A 19 26.20 29.03 -3.50
N LEU A 20 26.14 30.05 -4.38
CA LEU A 20 24.94 30.31 -5.18
C LEU A 20 24.65 29.19 -6.17
N VAL A 21 25.66 28.68 -6.86
CA VAL A 21 25.54 27.54 -7.79
C VAL A 21 25.09 26.28 -7.03
N CYS A 22 25.66 26.00 -5.86
CA CYS A 22 25.23 24.86 -5.03
C CYS A 22 23.78 25.03 -4.55
N ALA A 23 23.36 26.21 -4.16
CA ALA A 23 21.98 26.48 -3.77
C ALA A 23 20.99 26.29 -4.93
N LEU A 24 21.33 26.79 -6.12
CA LEU A 24 20.49 26.65 -7.33
C LEU A 24 20.39 25.20 -7.79
N THR A 25 21.48 24.44 -7.74
CA THR A 25 21.45 23.00 -8.08
C THR A 25 20.66 22.20 -7.05
N ALA A 26 20.80 22.49 -5.76
CA ALA A 26 20.04 21.83 -4.71
C ALA A 26 18.54 22.10 -4.84
N THR A 27 18.14 23.35 -5.08
CA THR A 27 16.72 23.71 -5.31
C THR A 27 16.16 23.06 -6.57
N GLY A 28 16.93 23.02 -7.67
CA GLY A 28 16.56 22.33 -8.89
C GLY A 28 16.32 20.83 -8.71
N VAL A 29 17.20 20.15 -7.98
CA VAL A 29 17.08 18.72 -7.66
C VAL A 29 15.85 18.46 -6.77
N LEU A 30 15.62 19.30 -5.77
CA LEU A 30 14.45 19.18 -4.89
C LEU A 30 13.13 19.38 -5.65
N ALA A 31 13.07 20.39 -6.52
CA ALA A 31 11.90 20.64 -7.37
C ALA A 31 11.65 19.49 -8.35
N ALA A 32 12.68 18.96 -9.00
CA ALA A 32 12.55 17.81 -9.90
C ALA A 32 12.05 16.54 -9.17
N ARG A 33 12.54 16.27 -7.95
CA ARG A 33 12.06 15.16 -7.12
C ARG A 33 10.62 15.35 -6.71
N ALA A 34 10.21 16.55 -6.29
CA ALA A 34 8.83 16.86 -5.94
C ALA A 34 7.88 16.66 -7.13
N THR A 35 8.25 17.12 -8.32
CA THR A 35 7.47 16.94 -9.55
C THR A 35 7.34 15.46 -9.94
N ALA A 36 8.45 14.70 -9.89
CA ALA A 36 8.42 13.27 -10.20
C ALA A 36 7.55 12.50 -9.21
N HIS A 37 7.60 12.86 -7.93
CA HIS A 37 6.79 12.26 -6.88
C HIS A 37 5.29 12.54 -7.08
N GLN A 38 4.93 13.79 -7.37
CA GLN A 38 3.56 14.20 -7.67
C GLN A 38 3.00 13.47 -8.90
N SER A 39 3.81 13.32 -9.96
CA SER A 39 3.45 12.57 -11.16
C SER A 39 3.18 11.09 -10.85
N LYS A 40 3.96 10.44 -9.98
CA LYS A 40 3.75 9.06 -9.55
C LYS A 40 2.45 8.90 -8.76
N CYS A 41 2.16 9.81 -7.83
CA CYS A 41 0.90 9.78 -7.07
C CYS A 41 -0.32 9.98 -7.96
N GLN A 42 -0.23 10.84 -8.98
CA GLN A 42 -1.29 11.02 -9.98
C GLN A 42 -1.51 9.76 -10.81
N GLN A 43 -0.44 9.06 -11.22
CA GLN A 43 -0.52 7.77 -11.92
C GLN A 43 -1.21 6.71 -11.04
N PHE A 44 -0.85 6.62 -9.77
CA PHE A 44 -1.49 5.68 -8.83
C PHE A 44 -2.96 6.01 -8.59
N ALA A 45 -3.31 7.29 -8.51
CA ALA A 45 -4.70 7.73 -8.40
C ALA A 45 -5.52 7.36 -9.64
N ALA A 46 -5.00 7.62 -10.83
CA ALA A 46 -5.66 7.25 -12.09
C ALA A 46 -5.82 5.72 -12.22
N ALA A 47 -4.79 4.94 -11.87
CA ALA A 47 -4.84 3.48 -11.85
C ALA A 47 -5.88 2.96 -10.84
N SER A 48 -5.97 3.58 -9.66
CA SER A 48 -6.97 3.25 -8.63
C SER A 48 -8.39 3.46 -9.14
N VAL A 49 -8.68 4.60 -9.78
CA VAL A 49 -9.99 4.89 -10.39
C VAL A 49 -10.30 3.88 -11.48
N LYS A 50 -9.36 3.61 -12.38
CA LYS A 50 -9.52 2.61 -13.44
C LYS A 50 -9.81 1.21 -12.85
N ARG A 51 -9.07 0.79 -11.81
CA ARG A 51 -9.28 -0.51 -11.16
C ARG A 51 -10.64 -0.60 -10.47
N ALA A 52 -11.08 0.46 -9.80
CA ALA A 52 -12.37 0.50 -9.12
C ALA A 52 -13.58 0.36 -10.07
N ALA A 53 -13.43 0.75 -11.33
CA ALA A 53 -14.45 0.57 -12.38
C ALA A 53 -14.53 -0.89 -12.89
N MET A 54 -13.52 -1.73 -12.60
CA MET A 54 -13.44 -3.11 -13.06
C MET A 54 -14.04 -4.05 -12.01
N VAL A 55 -15.27 -4.52 -12.23
CA VAL A 55 -15.93 -5.51 -11.39
C VAL A 55 -15.72 -6.90 -11.96
N THR A 56 -15.39 -7.88 -11.13
CA THR A 56 -15.19 -9.27 -11.56
C THR A 56 -16.15 -10.21 -10.83
N GLY A 57 -16.54 -11.32 -11.50
CA GLY A 57 -17.43 -12.31 -10.95
C GLY A 57 -18.89 -11.85 -10.80
N SER A 58 -19.70 -12.63 -10.10
CA SER A 58 -21.14 -12.40 -9.91
C SER A 58 -21.59 -12.89 -8.52
N GLY A 59 -22.82 -12.53 -8.09
CA GLY A 59 -23.37 -12.96 -6.81
C GLY A 59 -23.16 -11.95 -5.69
N LYS A 60 -22.84 -12.43 -4.47
CA LYS A 60 -22.66 -11.59 -3.27
C LYS A 60 -21.60 -10.52 -3.50
N ARG A 61 -21.86 -9.31 -2.97
CA ARG A 61 -20.96 -8.18 -3.13
C ARG A 61 -19.76 -8.29 -2.19
N VAL A 62 -18.57 -8.47 -2.78
CA VAL A 62 -17.29 -8.45 -2.07
C VAL A 62 -16.58 -7.14 -2.35
N VAL A 63 -16.16 -6.44 -1.30
CA VAL A 63 -15.37 -5.21 -1.43
C VAL A 63 -13.97 -5.48 -0.90
N VAL A 64 -12.97 -5.30 -1.76
CA VAL A 64 -11.55 -5.43 -1.41
C VAL A 64 -10.95 -4.04 -1.25
N VAL A 65 -10.39 -3.75 -0.09
CA VAL A 65 -9.56 -2.56 0.17
C VAL A 65 -8.13 -3.02 0.32
N GLY A 66 -7.25 -2.61 -0.60
CA GLY A 66 -5.89 -3.12 -0.62
C GLY A 66 -4.88 -2.17 -1.28
N ASP A 67 -3.67 -2.64 -1.45
CA ASP A 67 -2.54 -1.87 -1.96
C ASP A 67 -2.28 -2.07 -3.46
N SER A 68 -1.00 -2.06 -3.88
CA SER A 68 -0.59 -2.28 -5.27
C SER A 68 -0.93 -3.67 -5.80
N TRP A 69 -0.94 -4.69 -4.95
CA TRP A 69 -1.32 -6.04 -5.36
C TRP A 69 -2.81 -6.13 -5.69
N SER A 70 -3.65 -5.48 -4.90
CA SER A 70 -5.09 -5.38 -5.20
C SER A 70 -5.36 -4.48 -6.41
N ALA A 71 -4.59 -3.40 -6.57
CA ALA A 71 -4.68 -2.52 -7.74
C ALA A 71 -4.23 -3.19 -9.04
N GLY A 72 -3.42 -4.25 -8.97
CA GLY A 72 -2.85 -4.93 -10.13
C GLY A 72 -1.69 -4.18 -10.77
N LEU A 73 -0.85 -3.51 -9.95
CA LEU A 73 0.34 -2.82 -10.45
C LEU A 73 1.30 -3.82 -11.09
N GLY A 74 1.75 -3.51 -12.30
CA GLY A 74 2.63 -4.37 -13.10
C GLY A 74 1.90 -5.38 -13.98
N LEU A 75 0.56 -5.43 -13.93
CA LEU A 75 -0.26 -6.25 -14.83
C LEU A 75 -0.71 -5.45 -16.05
N ASP A 76 -0.64 -6.06 -17.23
CA ASP A 76 -1.23 -5.50 -18.46
C ASP A 76 -2.77 -5.37 -18.32
N HIS A 77 -3.37 -6.32 -17.61
CA HIS A 77 -4.79 -6.38 -17.31
C HIS A 77 -5.05 -6.32 -15.80
N PRO A 78 -5.18 -5.15 -15.18
CA PRO A 78 -5.37 -5.00 -13.73
C PRO A 78 -6.59 -5.74 -13.17
N ALA A 79 -7.61 -6.02 -14.00
CA ALA A 79 -8.76 -6.85 -13.61
C ALA A 79 -8.36 -8.30 -13.26
N GLN A 80 -7.18 -8.77 -13.69
CA GLN A 80 -6.64 -10.10 -13.37
C GLN A 80 -5.83 -10.12 -12.07
N SER A 81 -5.79 -9.00 -11.32
CA SER A 81 -5.16 -8.99 -10.00
C SER A 81 -5.86 -9.99 -9.07
N TRP A 82 -5.17 -10.40 -8.02
CA TRP A 82 -5.57 -11.47 -7.11
C TRP A 82 -7.06 -11.43 -6.65
N PRO A 83 -7.70 -10.25 -6.43
CA PRO A 83 -9.10 -10.23 -5.99
C PRO A 83 -10.07 -10.86 -6.99
N SER A 84 -9.69 -10.96 -8.28
CA SER A 84 -10.52 -11.62 -9.29
C SER A 84 -10.72 -13.13 -9.03
N ARG A 85 -9.94 -13.70 -8.12
CA ARG A 85 -10.03 -15.10 -7.71
C ARG A 85 -11.05 -15.34 -6.59
N LEU A 86 -11.50 -14.27 -5.92
CA LEU A 86 -12.51 -14.37 -4.87
C LEU A 86 -13.88 -14.72 -5.45
N PRO A 87 -14.65 -15.58 -4.78
CA PRO A 87 -16.04 -15.83 -5.15
C PRO A 87 -16.90 -14.59 -4.87
N GLY A 88 -17.85 -14.30 -5.78
CA GLY A 88 -18.76 -13.17 -5.64
C GLY A 88 -18.54 -12.08 -6.67
N ARG A 89 -19.32 -10.99 -6.56
CA ARG A 89 -19.16 -9.78 -7.38
C ARG A 89 -18.17 -8.85 -6.69
N VAL A 90 -16.94 -8.87 -7.17
CA VAL A 90 -15.79 -8.27 -6.51
C VAL A 90 -15.54 -6.84 -6.99
N HIS A 91 -15.55 -5.90 -6.06
CA HIS A 91 -15.22 -4.48 -6.24
C HIS A 91 -13.90 -4.20 -5.53
N VAL A 92 -12.97 -3.52 -6.18
CA VAL A 92 -11.62 -3.31 -5.65
C VAL A 92 -11.34 -1.82 -5.45
N ALA A 93 -11.05 -1.44 -4.23
CA ALA A 93 -10.49 -0.15 -3.84
C ALA A 93 -8.99 -0.32 -3.59
N GLY A 94 -8.20 -0.59 -4.63
CA GLY A 94 -6.75 -0.72 -4.57
C GLY A 94 -6.05 0.61 -4.81
N PHE A 95 -4.99 0.90 -4.06
CA PHE A 95 -4.13 2.07 -4.29
C PHE A 95 -2.67 1.71 -4.04
N SER A 96 -1.82 1.85 -5.06
CA SER A 96 -0.42 1.45 -4.99
C SER A 96 0.34 2.25 -3.93
N GLY A 97 1.08 1.52 -3.06
CA GLY A 97 1.85 2.12 -1.98
C GLY A 97 1.06 2.44 -0.71
N SER A 98 -0.26 2.17 -0.66
CA SER A 98 -1.04 2.38 0.56
C SER A 98 -0.87 1.25 1.58
N GLY A 99 -1.24 1.49 2.82
CA GLY A 99 -1.18 0.52 3.92
C GLY A 99 -2.20 0.83 5.01
N PHE A 100 -2.04 0.16 6.14
CA PHE A 100 -2.81 0.46 7.35
C PHE A 100 -2.44 1.83 7.89
N SER A 101 -1.13 2.11 8.05
CA SER A 101 -0.64 3.42 8.47
C SER A 101 -0.95 4.51 7.45
N GLU A 102 -1.35 5.68 7.91
CA GLU A 102 -1.49 6.87 7.06
C GLU A 102 -0.15 7.29 6.44
N ALA A 103 0.95 7.03 7.13
CA ALA A 103 2.29 7.33 6.68
C ALA A 103 2.89 6.26 5.75
N ALA A 104 2.18 5.16 5.45
CA ALA A 104 2.66 4.12 4.53
C ALA A 104 2.85 4.67 3.10
N SER A 105 2.01 5.63 2.70
CA SER A 105 2.08 6.26 1.39
C SER A 105 2.43 7.74 1.49
N PRO A 106 3.33 8.23 0.65
CA PRO A 106 3.60 9.66 0.53
C PRO A 106 2.56 10.41 -0.31
N CYS A 107 1.55 9.71 -0.84
CA CYS A 107 0.52 10.28 -1.71
C CYS A 107 -0.68 10.90 -0.96
N GLY A 108 -0.51 11.23 0.32
CA GLY A 108 -1.53 11.86 1.14
C GLY A 108 -2.55 10.87 1.69
N ARG A 109 -3.81 11.29 1.79
CA ARG A 109 -4.90 10.53 2.42
C ARG A 109 -5.38 9.34 1.57
N VAL A 110 -4.57 8.30 1.48
CA VAL A 110 -4.83 7.11 0.67
C VAL A 110 -4.68 5.80 1.45
N SER A 111 -4.60 5.87 2.80
CA SER A 111 -4.57 4.67 3.64
C SER A 111 -5.83 3.80 3.42
N PHE A 112 -5.80 2.57 3.88
CA PHE A 112 -6.98 1.70 3.80
C PHE A 112 -8.18 2.34 4.48
N ALA A 113 -7.99 2.97 5.64
CA ALA A 113 -9.02 3.65 6.38
C ALA A 113 -9.59 4.89 5.67
N ASP A 114 -8.77 5.63 4.93
CA ASP A 114 -9.23 6.81 4.18
C ASP A 114 -10.14 6.43 3.01
N ARG A 115 -9.91 5.24 2.41
CA ARG A 115 -10.63 4.78 1.21
C ARG A 115 -11.84 3.90 1.52
N ALA A 116 -11.86 3.24 2.68
CA ALA A 116 -12.93 2.32 3.06
C ALA A 116 -14.33 2.93 3.02
N PRO A 117 -14.60 4.16 3.53
CA PRO A 117 -15.95 4.73 3.47
C PRO A 117 -16.49 4.88 2.05
N ALA A 118 -15.67 5.37 1.13
CA ALA A 118 -16.06 5.52 -0.27
C ALA A 118 -16.27 4.16 -0.97
N ALA A 119 -15.43 3.17 -0.67
CA ALA A 119 -15.55 1.81 -1.20
C ALA A 119 -16.84 1.11 -0.73
N LEU A 120 -17.28 1.41 0.49
CA LEU A 120 -18.41 0.78 1.15
C LEU A 120 -19.74 1.53 0.98
N LYS A 121 -19.77 2.66 0.27
CA LYS A 121 -20.99 3.49 0.11
C LYS A 121 -22.22 2.73 -0.42
N ASN A 122 -22.01 1.66 -1.18
CA ASN A 122 -23.07 0.82 -1.74
C ASN A 122 -23.23 -0.51 -0.98
N GLY A 123 -22.72 -0.60 0.25
CA GLY A 123 -22.76 -1.82 1.08
C GLY A 123 -21.77 -2.91 0.62
N ALA A 124 -21.72 -3.98 1.40
CA ALA A 124 -20.95 -5.20 1.10
C ALA A 124 -21.54 -6.40 1.87
N ASP A 125 -21.47 -7.59 1.31
CA ASP A 125 -21.70 -8.85 2.03
C ASP A 125 -20.41 -9.31 2.73
N LEU A 126 -19.26 -8.96 2.14
CA LEU A 126 -17.94 -9.26 2.68
C LEU A 126 -16.98 -8.11 2.35
N VAL A 127 -16.22 -7.69 3.35
CA VAL A 127 -15.10 -6.75 3.20
C VAL A 127 -13.79 -7.50 3.41
N VAL A 128 -12.89 -7.40 2.45
CA VAL A 128 -11.53 -7.95 2.55
C VAL A 128 -10.54 -6.79 2.59
N VAL A 129 -9.75 -6.69 3.66
CA VAL A 129 -8.68 -5.70 3.78
C VAL A 129 -7.36 -6.42 3.62
N GLU A 130 -6.64 -6.17 2.52
CA GLU A 130 -5.40 -6.87 2.19
C GLU A 130 -4.22 -5.92 2.17
N GLY A 131 -3.11 -6.31 2.83
CA GLY A 131 -1.85 -5.61 2.78
C GLY A 131 -0.99 -5.71 4.03
N GLY A 132 -0.13 -4.70 4.19
CA GLY A 132 0.86 -4.62 5.27
C GLY A 132 2.30 -4.54 4.75
N LEU A 133 2.56 -4.90 3.48
CA LEU A 133 3.90 -4.76 2.91
C LEU A 133 4.39 -3.30 2.90
N ASN A 134 3.50 -2.33 2.72
CA ASN A 134 3.85 -0.91 2.73
C ASN A 134 4.03 -0.34 4.15
N ASP A 135 3.66 -1.12 5.17
CA ASP A 135 3.87 -0.79 6.57
C ASP A 135 5.20 -1.36 7.12
N TYR A 136 6.11 -1.81 6.24
CA TYR A 136 7.34 -2.53 6.58
C TYR A 136 8.28 -1.74 7.52
N ASP A 137 8.25 -0.43 7.48
CA ASP A 137 9.07 0.49 8.28
C ASP A 137 8.23 1.35 9.26
N ARG A 138 6.90 1.06 9.34
CA ARG A 138 5.99 1.79 10.23
C ARG A 138 6.02 1.24 11.65
N SER A 139 5.75 2.12 12.61
CA SER A 139 5.65 1.74 14.01
C SER A 139 4.38 0.90 14.28
N ARG A 140 4.41 0.11 15.36
CA ARG A 140 3.23 -0.64 15.81
C ARG A 140 2.05 0.27 16.12
N ALA A 141 2.30 1.47 16.65
CA ALA A 141 1.26 2.45 17.01
C ALA A 141 0.55 2.98 15.76
N GLU A 142 1.29 3.32 14.70
CA GLU A 142 0.72 3.79 13.43
C GLU A 142 -0.13 2.71 12.77
N ILE A 143 0.39 1.48 12.68
CA ILE A 143 -0.36 0.34 12.10
C ILE A 143 -1.63 0.07 12.91
N LYS A 144 -1.55 0.05 14.25
CA LYS A 144 -2.69 -0.14 15.15
C LYS A 144 -3.75 0.94 14.97
N ALA A 145 -3.34 2.21 14.87
CA ALA A 145 -4.26 3.33 14.66
C ALA A 145 -5.01 3.20 13.33
N GLY A 146 -4.31 2.90 12.24
CA GLY A 146 -4.91 2.71 10.92
C GLY A 146 -5.79 1.46 10.85
N PHE A 147 -5.36 0.35 11.46
CA PHE A 147 -6.17 -0.87 11.59
C PHE A 147 -7.50 -0.60 12.29
N ALA A 148 -7.45 0.07 13.45
CA ALA A 148 -8.66 0.43 14.21
C ALA A 148 -9.62 1.29 13.39
N ARG A 149 -9.11 2.22 12.59
CA ARG A 149 -9.92 3.10 11.73
C ARG A 149 -10.59 2.34 10.61
N VAL A 150 -9.86 1.44 9.90
CA VAL A 150 -10.44 0.69 8.78
C VAL A 150 -11.48 -0.33 9.27
N VAL A 151 -11.22 -1.04 10.37
CA VAL A 151 -12.19 -1.98 10.95
C VAL A 151 -13.44 -1.24 11.43
N ARG A 152 -13.28 -0.07 12.06
CA ARG A 152 -14.44 0.76 12.46
C ARG A 152 -15.25 1.23 11.25
N ALA A 153 -14.60 1.64 10.16
CA ALA A 153 -15.30 2.04 8.94
C ALA A 153 -16.06 0.88 8.28
N ALA A 154 -15.63 -0.37 8.51
CA ALA A 154 -16.25 -1.58 7.99
C ALA A 154 -17.13 -2.33 9.02
N SER A 155 -17.37 -1.76 10.20
CA SER A 155 -17.99 -2.47 11.35
C SER A 155 -19.40 -3.00 11.10
N ALA A 156 -20.13 -2.46 10.11
CA ALA A 156 -21.44 -2.95 9.71
C ALA A 156 -21.42 -4.21 8.83
N TYR A 157 -20.23 -4.68 8.48
CA TYR A 157 -20.05 -5.77 7.51
C TYR A 157 -19.22 -6.91 8.09
N ARG A 158 -19.27 -8.09 7.45
CA ARG A 158 -18.34 -9.17 7.72
C ARG A 158 -16.96 -8.79 7.18
N VAL A 159 -15.94 -8.77 8.05
CA VAL A 159 -14.58 -8.32 7.71
C VAL A 159 -13.60 -9.47 7.79
N VAL A 160 -12.77 -9.61 6.78
CA VAL A 160 -11.57 -10.46 6.79
C VAL A 160 -10.35 -9.60 6.50
N VAL A 161 -9.33 -9.71 7.34
CA VAL A 161 -8.03 -9.09 7.10
C VAL A 161 -7.07 -10.13 6.55
N VAL A 162 -6.43 -9.83 5.43
CA VAL A 162 -5.41 -10.65 4.78
C VAL A 162 -4.04 -10.01 5.01
N GLY A 163 -3.17 -10.72 5.69
CA GLY A 163 -1.81 -10.25 5.97
C GLY A 163 -0.87 -10.36 4.77
N PRO A 164 0.35 -9.81 4.89
CA PRO A 164 1.31 -9.76 3.79
C PRO A 164 2.01 -11.11 3.55
N ALA A 165 2.23 -11.47 2.28
CA ALA A 165 3.14 -12.53 1.90
C ALA A 165 4.61 -12.01 1.82
N PRO A 166 5.63 -12.90 1.86
CA PRO A 166 7.03 -12.51 2.01
C PRO A 166 7.67 -12.06 0.69
N ALA A 167 7.23 -10.90 0.16
CA ALA A 167 7.89 -10.28 -0.98
C ALA A 167 9.39 -10.06 -0.68
N PRO A 168 10.33 -10.52 -1.55
CA PRO A 168 11.75 -10.63 -1.23
C PRO A 168 12.38 -9.36 -0.67
N VAL A 169 12.05 -8.18 -1.20
CA VAL A 169 12.63 -6.89 -0.73
C VAL A 169 12.07 -6.45 0.63
N ARG A 170 10.98 -7.06 1.12
CA ARG A 170 10.33 -6.74 2.41
C ARG A 170 10.13 -7.96 3.31
N ALA A 171 10.61 -9.13 2.92
CA ALA A 171 10.39 -10.40 3.60
C ALA A 171 10.74 -10.36 5.10
N ARG A 172 11.82 -9.63 5.47
CA ARG A 172 12.25 -9.49 6.88
C ARG A 172 11.19 -8.83 7.78
N ALA A 173 10.34 -7.97 7.24
CA ALA A 173 9.31 -7.27 8.02
C ALA A 173 8.03 -8.11 8.18
N VAL A 174 7.78 -9.06 7.29
CA VAL A 174 6.53 -9.82 7.22
C VAL A 174 6.18 -10.53 8.53
N PRO A 175 7.10 -11.27 9.21
CA PRO A 175 6.73 -11.96 10.45
C PRO A 175 6.28 -11.01 11.58
N ARG A 176 6.84 -9.81 11.63
CA ARG A 176 6.45 -8.79 12.60
C ARG A 176 5.05 -8.24 12.29
N ILE A 177 4.79 -7.94 11.03
CA ILE A 177 3.52 -7.37 10.60
C ILE A 177 2.42 -8.42 10.68
N ASP A 178 2.66 -9.65 10.21
CA ASP A 178 1.70 -10.76 10.30
C ASP A 178 1.24 -11.00 11.76
N ARG A 179 2.19 -11.12 12.69
CA ARG A 179 1.86 -11.27 14.12
C ARG A 179 1.04 -10.10 14.66
N LEU A 180 1.39 -8.87 14.28
CA LEU A 180 0.66 -7.69 14.74
C LEU A 180 -0.76 -7.67 14.19
N LEU A 181 -0.94 -7.91 12.89
CA LEU A 181 -2.27 -7.92 12.26
C LEU A 181 -3.15 -9.04 12.80
N ARG A 182 -2.59 -10.24 13.03
CA ARG A 182 -3.28 -11.36 13.69
C ARG A 182 -3.77 -10.96 15.08
N PHE A 183 -2.88 -10.40 15.90
CA PHE A 183 -3.22 -9.93 17.26
C PHE A 183 -4.34 -8.86 17.21
N LEU A 184 -4.22 -7.88 16.33
CA LEU A 184 -5.24 -6.86 16.17
C LEU A 184 -6.57 -7.44 15.70
N SER A 185 -6.56 -8.34 14.71
CA SER A 185 -7.77 -8.99 14.21
C SER A 185 -8.51 -9.72 15.32
N THR A 186 -7.80 -10.52 16.14
CA THR A 186 -8.36 -11.15 17.32
C THR A 186 -8.95 -10.13 18.31
N SER A 187 -8.21 -9.02 18.56
CA SER A 187 -8.64 -7.98 19.51
C SER A 187 -9.90 -7.23 19.07
N TYR A 188 -10.12 -7.14 17.75
CA TYR A 188 -11.29 -6.48 17.17
C TYR A 188 -12.39 -7.45 16.73
N GLY A 189 -12.24 -8.75 16.96
CA GLY A 189 -13.23 -9.78 16.60
C GLY A 189 -13.46 -9.91 15.09
N VAL A 190 -12.42 -9.66 14.27
CA VAL A 190 -12.47 -9.85 12.82
C VAL A 190 -11.62 -11.04 12.39
N ALA A 191 -12.03 -11.73 11.31
CA ALA A 191 -11.29 -12.87 10.80
C ALA A 191 -9.92 -12.44 10.23
N TYR A 192 -8.92 -13.30 10.37
CA TYR A 192 -7.56 -13.10 9.87
C TYR A 192 -7.08 -14.25 9.01
N VAL A 193 -6.56 -13.93 7.85
CA VAL A 193 -5.87 -14.84 6.94
C VAL A 193 -4.40 -14.45 6.87
N SER A 194 -3.52 -15.30 7.37
CA SER A 194 -2.07 -15.17 7.17
C SER A 194 -1.71 -15.66 5.77
N THR A 195 -0.76 -14.98 5.13
CA THR A 195 -0.15 -15.41 3.87
C THR A 195 1.39 -15.43 3.99
N ALA A 196 1.90 -15.37 5.22
CA ALA A 196 3.33 -15.29 5.52
C ALA A 196 4.13 -16.56 5.16
N ASP A 197 3.45 -17.64 4.85
CA ASP A 197 4.00 -18.96 4.45
C ASP A 197 3.99 -19.17 2.93
N LEU A 198 3.42 -18.25 2.16
CA LEU A 198 3.32 -18.42 0.70
C LEU A 198 4.66 -18.12 0.01
N ASP A 199 5.05 -19.01 -0.88
CA ASP A 199 6.12 -18.78 -1.86
C ASP A 199 5.49 -18.46 -3.21
N LEU A 200 5.77 -17.26 -3.72
CA LEU A 200 5.06 -16.69 -4.86
C LEU A 200 6.05 -16.18 -5.92
N PRO A 201 5.70 -16.26 -7.22
CA PRO A 201 6.49 -15.66 -8.28
C PRO A 201 6.32 -14.13 -8.32
N TYR A 202 7.45 -13.43 -8.30
CA TYR A 202 7.55 -11.97 -8.30
C TYR A 202 8.11 -11.45 -9.62
N LEU A 203 7.79 -10.19 -9.94
CA LEU A 203 8.43 -9.42 -11.00
C LEU A 203 9.89 -9.10 -10.64
N ASP A 204 10.67 -8.55 -11.58
CA ASP A 204 12.09 -8.21 -11.41
C ASP A 204 12.33 -7.22 -10.25
N ASP A 205 11.33 -6.42 -9.88
CA ASP A 205 11.40 -5.52 -8.72
C ASP A 205 11.34 -6.27 -7.37
N ARG A 206 11.09 -7.59 -7.39
CA ARG A 206 11.05 -8.47 -6.23
C ARG A 206 10.05 -8.02 -5.14
N LEU A 207 9.04 -7.28 -5.56
CA LEU A 207 7.97 -6.73 -4.70
C LEU A 207 6.59 -7.06 -5.26
N HIS A 208 6.38 -6.85 -6.57
CA HIS A 208 5.08 -7.07 -7.19
C HIS A 208 4.98 -8.47 -7.80
N LEU A 209 3.78 -9.02 -7.77
CA LEU A 209 3.52 -10.37 -8.24
C LEU A 209 3.50 -10.42 -9.78
N THR A 210 3.99 -11.52 -10.34
CA THR A 210 3.71 -11.86 -11.74
C THR A 210 2.22 -12.21 -11.93
N PRO A 211 1.70 -12.31 -13.16
CA PRO A 211 0.35 -12.83 -13.39
C PRO A 211 0.11 -14.22 -12.75
N ALA A 212 1.12 -15.10 -12.73
CA ALA A 212 1.06 -16.39 -12.05
C ALA A 212 1.03 -16.22 -10.53
N GLY A 213 1.82 -15.29 -9.98
CA GLY A 213 1.82 -14.95 -8.56
C GLY A 213 0.47 -14.41 -8.09
N HIS A 214 -0.17 -13.55 -8.87
CA HIS A 214 -1.51 -13.06 -8.55
C HIS A 214 -2.56 -14.18 -8.52
N ARG A 215 -2.47 -15.16 -9.44
CA ARG A 215 -3.36 -16.32 -9.42
C ARG A 215 -3.12 -17.18 -8.17
N ALA A 216 -1.87 -17.55 -7.92
CA ALA A 216 -1.51 -18.39 -6.77
C ALA A 216 -1.90 -17.73 -5.43
N PHE A 217 -1.59 -16.43 -5.27
CA PHE A 217 -1.99 -15.68 -4.08
C PHE A 217 -3.52 -15.61 -3.94
N GLY A 218 -4.23 -15.31 -5.02
CA GLY A 218 -5.68 -15.16 -5.01
C GLY A 218 -6.40 -16.47 -4.69
N ASP A 219 -5.95 -17.60 -5.26
CA ASP A 219 -6.51 -18.93 -4.99
C ASP A 219 -6.28 -19.30 -3.52
N ALA A 220 -5.06 -19.17 -3.01
CA ALA A 220 -4.75 -19.43 -1.61
C ALA A 220 -5.56 -18.55 -0.63
N VAL A 221 -5.74 -17.27 -0.96
CA VAL A 221 -6.57 -16.35 -0.15
C VAL A 221 -8.04 -16.75 -0.19
N ALA A 222 -8.58 -17.10 -1.37
CA ALA A 222 -9.97 -17.55 -1.49
C ALA A 222 -10.25 -18.79 -0.63
N ASP A 223 -9.39 -19.81 -0.69
CA ASP A 223 -9.52 -21.04 0.11
C ASP A 223 -9.43 -20.74 1.61
N ARG A 224 -8.46 -19.92 2.03
CA ARG A 224 -8.29 -19.54 3.44
C ARG A 224 -9.44 -18.69 3.97
N ILE A 225 -10.01 -17.80 3.15
CA ILE A 225 -11.21 -17.03 3.51
C ILE A 225 -12.39 -17.99 3.71
N ALA A 226 -12.60 -18.94 2.81
CA ALA A 226 -13.66 -19.94 2.96
C ALA A 226 -13.53 -20.71 4.28
N ALA A 227 -12.30 -21.15 4.63
CA ALA A 227 -12.03 -21.89 5.85
C ALA A 227 -12.25 -21.09 7.15
N VAL A 228 -11.96 -19.78 7.17
CA VAL A 228 -12.15 -18.95 8.37
C VAL A 228 -13.57 -18.39 8.50
N LEU A 229 -14.41 -18.55 7.48
CA LEU A 229 -15.80 -18.08 7.47
C LEU A 229 -16.83 -19.24 7.59
N SER A 230 -16.36 -20.49 7.46
CA SER A 230 -17.16 -21.70 7.76
C SER A 230 -17.37 -21.87 9.25
#